data_d4fb3a5c40aa0c631a0594b3083b06ef
#
_entry.id   d4fb3a5c40aa0c631a0594b3083b06ef
#
_cell.length_a   1.000
_cell.length_b   1.000
_cell.length_c   1.000
_cell.angle_alpha   90.00
_cell.angle_beta   90.00
_cell.angle_gamma   90.00
#
_symmetry.space_group_name_H-M   'P 1'
#
loop_
_entity.id
_entity.type
_entity.pdbx_description
1 polymer ?
#
loop_
_entity_poly.entity_id
_entity_poly.type
_entity_poly.pdbx_seq_one_letter_code
_entity_poly.pdbx_strand_id
1 'polypeptide(L)'
;MSAGTGRRQLVGYALGSIGTGVHSTVPGLLLLYFMTDALGVPAGVAGLVVALPKAWDALFNPTVGAASDREALRTGRRTRILLAGALALPVAFAAMFLSPLTGPGAAAWVAVTFVLASSAFALFQVPYVALPAEMSDRPEERTRITVWRIVFLTVGILVAGGLAPAVVSLAGDGRRGYAVMGAVVAALLLVTLLVPALGSRRVPARPGAEPLGLRAALRT
;
A
#
# COMPACT_ATOMS: atom_id res chain seq x y z
N MET A 1 27.25 18.11 -13.52
CA MET A 1 27.25 16.62 -13.57
C MET A 1 26.53 16.12 -12.32
N SER A 2 25.22 15.83 -12.41
CA SER A 2 24.49 15.28 -11.27
C SER A 2 24.90 13.82 -11.11
N ALA A 3 25.43 13.46 -9.94
CA ALA A 3 25.76 12.07 -9.61
C ALA A 3 24.49 11.24 -9.74
N GLY A 4 24.55 10.16 -10.53
CA GLY A 4 23.40 9.26 -10.73
C GLY A 4 22.91 8.70 -9.39
N THR A 5 21.63 8.32 -9.37
CA THR A 5 20.97 7.73 -8.18
C THR A 5 21.79 6.57 -7.65
N GLY A 6 22.35 6.72 -6.45
CA GLY A 6 23.23 5.71 -5.85
C GLY A 6 22.50 4.37 -5.66
N ARG A 7 23.21 3.24 -5.83
CA ARG A 7 22.65 1.88 -5.70
C ARG A 7 21.86 1.68 -4.39
N ARG A 8 22.32 2.26 -3.28
CA ARG A 8 21.63 2.19 -1.97
C ARG A 8 20.27 2.91 -1.99
N GLN A 9 20.19 4.05 -2.67
CA GLN A 9 18.97 4.83 -2.79
C GLN A 9 17.96 4.11 -3.69
N LEU A 10 18.42 3.52 -4.80
CA LEU A 10 17.60 2.72 -5.70
C LEU A 10 17.00 1.50 -4.98
N VAL A 11 17.82 0.71 -4.28
CA VAL A 11 17.38 -0.47 -3.55
C VAL A 11 16.44 -0.07 -2.41
N GLY A 12 16.77 0.98 -1.67
CA GLY A 12 15.92 1.49 -0.59
C GLY A 12 14.54 1.92 -1.09
N TYR A 13 14.48 2.56 -2.26
CA TYR A 13 13.20 2.87 -2.91
C TYR A 13 12.48 1.60 -3.36
N ALA A 14 13.15 0.70 -4.09
CA ALA A 14 12.54 -0.50 -4.66
C ALA A 14 11.95 -1.44 -3.59
N LEU A 15 12.54 -1.52 -2.38
CA LEU A 15 12.02 -2.32 -1.26
C LEU A 15 10.56 -2.01 -0.92
N GLY A 16 10.12 -0.76 -1.04
CA GLY A 16 8.72 -0.40 -0.84
C GLY A 16 7.76 -1.13 -1.76
N SER A 17 8.22 -1.53 -2.94
CA SER A 17 7.40 -2.25 -3.91
C SER A 17 7.11 -3.69 -3.48
N ILE A 18 7.96 -4.32 -2.65
CA ILE A 18 7.63 -5.60 -2.02
C ILE A 18 6.37 -5.44 -1.16
N GLY A 19 6.36 -4.44 -0.28
CA GLY A 19 5.19 -4.17 0.57
C GLY A 19 3.93 -3.86 -0.23
N THR A 20 4.03 -3.04 -1.29
CA THR A 20 2.86 -2.74 -2.13
C THR A 20 2.36 -3.99 -2.87
N GLY A 21 3.25 -4.87 -3.34
CA GLY A 21 2.90 -6.15 -3.94
C GLY A 21 2.22 -7.09 -2.96
N VAL A 22 2.76 -7.21 -1.75
CA VAL A 22 2.18 -8.03 -0.66
C VAL A 22 0.78 -7.52 -0.30
N HIS A 23 0.61 -6.22 -0.07
CA HIS A 23 -0.69 -5.64 0.27
C HIS A 23 -1.73 -5.86 -0.82
N SER A 24 -1.36 -5.70 -2.10
CA SER A 24 -2.29 -5.89 -3.22
C SER A 24 -2.71 -7.35 -3.41
N THR A 25 -1.88 -8.31 -3.00
CA THR A 25 -2.08 -9.74 -3.27
C THR A 25 -2.83 -10.45 -2.16
N VAL A 26 -2.45 -10.24 -0.90
CA VAL A 26 -2.99 -11.01 0.24
C VAL A 26 -4.50 -10.87 0.42
N PRO A 27 -5.09 -9.65 0.41
CA PRO A 27 -6.55 -9.52 0.50
C PRO A 27 -7.27 -10.19 -0.67
N GLY A 28 -6.75 -10.03 -1.89
CA GLY A 28 -7.34 -10.66 -3.08
C GLY A 28 -7.37 -12.19 -3.04
N LEU A 29 -6.37 -12.82 -2.40
CA LEU A 29 -6.26 -14.26 -2.28
C LEU A 29 -7.04 -14.83 -1.09
N LEU A 30 -6.96 -14.19 0.07
CA LEU A 30 -7.32 -14.81 1.34
C LEU A 30 -8.51 -14.16 2.05
N LEU A 31 -8.86 -12.90 1.73
CA LEU A 31 -9.87 -12.18 2.50
C LEU A 31 -11.25 -12.80 2.36
N LEU A 32 -11.61 -13.26 1.14
CA LEU A 32 -12.90 -13.90 0.91
C LEU A 32 -13.00 -15.20 1.74
N TYR A 33 -12.00 -16.07 1.68
CA TYR A 33 -11.94 -17.32 2.46
C TYR A 33 -11.95 -17.04 3.97
N PHE A 34 -11.19 -16.05 4.42
CA PHE A 34 -11.21 -15.65 5.82
C PHE A 34 -12.63 -15.27 6.30
N MET A 35 -13.35 -14.47 5.50
CA MET A 35 -14.68 -14.03 5.84
C MET A 35 -15.70 -15.17 5.81
N THR A 36 -15.66 -16.03 4.78
CA THR A 36 -16.64 -17.13 4.63
C THR A 36 -16.37 -18.28 5.59
N ASP A 37 -15.16 -18.79 5.59
CA ASP A 37 -14.81 -20.06 6.24
C ASP A 37 -14.45 -19.87 7.72
N ALA A 38 -13.73 -18.77 8.06
CA ALA A 38 -13.28 -18.55 9.43
C ALA A 38 -14.23 -17.66 10.24
N LEU A 39 -14.94 -16.73 9.61
CA LEU A 39 -15.83 -15.78 10.30
C LEU A 39 -17.33 -16.08 10.12
N GLY A 40 -17.71 -16.99 9.21
CA GLY A 40 -19.11 -17.36 8.94
C GLY A 40 -19.91 -16.25 8.27
N VAL A 41 -19.28 -15.39 7.49
CA VAL A 41 -19.95 -14.32 6.74
C VAL A 41 -20.51 -14.90 5.44
N PRO A 42 -21.79 -14.64 5.08
CA PRO A 42 -22.34 -15.08 3.80
C PRO A 42 -21.51 -14.60 2.60
N ALA A 43 -21.25 -15.47 1.62
CA ALA A 43 -20.35 -15.19 0.50
C ALA A 43 -20.74 -13.93 -0.30
N GLY A 44 -22.03 -13.64 -0.47
CA GLY A 44 -22.49 -12.44 -1.16
C GLY A 44 -22.10 -11.16 -0.41
N VAL A 45 -22.19 -11.15 0.92
CA VAL A 45 -21.76 -10.02 1.76
C VAL A 45 -20.23 -9.89 1.73
N ALA A 46 -19.51 -11.01 1.83
CA ALA A 46 -18.07 -11.03 1.76
C ALA A 46 -17.55 -10.47 0.42
N GLY A 47 -18.18 -10.85 -0.69
CA GLY A 47 -17.86 -10.31 -2.02
C GLY A 47 -18.06 -8.79 -2.12
N LEU A 48 -19.13 -8.24 -1.54
CA LEU A 48 -19.36 -6.80 -1.47
C LEU A 48 -18.29 -6.08 -0.64
N VAL A 49 -17.91 -6.64 0.51
CA VAL A 49 -16.83 -6.08 1.35
C VAL A 49 -15.50 -6.07 0.61
N VAL A 50 -15.16 -7.13 -0.13
CA VAL A 50 -13.93 -7.20 -0.93
C VAL A 50 -13.91 -6.18 -2.08
N ALA A 51 -15.07 -5.86 -2.66
CA ALA A 51 -15.19 -4.87 -3.73
C ALA A 51 -15.15 -3.42 -3.25
N LEU A 52 -15.57 -3.15 -2.01
CA LEU A 52 -15.75 -1.82 -1.43
C LEU A 52 -14.49 -0.91 -1.55
N PRO A 53 -13.26 -1.37 -1.26
CA PRO A 53 -12.08 -0.51 -1.35
C PRO A 53 -11.80 0.00 -2.76
N LYS A 54 -12.16 -0.71 -3.81
CA LYS A 54 -11.95 -0.24 -5.19
C LYS A 54 -12.77 1.03 -5.49
N ALA A 55 -14.01 1.07 -5.03
CA ALA A 55 -14.84 2.27 -5.15
C ALA A 55 -14.30 3.41 -4.27
N TRP A 56 -13.84 3.08 -3.07
CA TRP A 56 -13.21 4.03 -2.15
C TRP A 56 -11.93 4.64 -2.74
N ASP A 57 -11.05 3.84 -3.32
CA ASP A 57 -9.78 4.27 -3.91
C ASP A 57 -9.99 5.29 -5.03
N ALA A 58 -11.01 5.12 -5.86
CA ALA A 58 -11.34 6.05 -6.92
C ALA A 58 -11.66 7.47 -6.41
N LEU A 59 -12.27 7.57 -5.22
CA LEU A 59 -12.60 8.84 -4.58
C LEU A 59 -11.46 9.38 -3.72
N PHE A 60 -10.72 8.49 -3.05
CA PHE A 60 -9.73 8.88 -2.05
C PHE A 60 -8.36 9.21 -2.66
N ASN A 61 -7.91 8.51 -3.70
CA ASN A 61 -6.59 8.73 -4.32
C ASN A 61 -6.38 10.17 -4.83
N PRO A 62 -7.34 10.85 -5.49
CA PRO A 62 -7.16 12.24 -5.90
C PRO A 62 -6.98 13.18 -4.71
N THR A 63 -7.68 12.94 -3.59
CA THR A 63 -7.55 13.76 -2.39
C THR A 63 -6.17 13.62 -1.74
N VAL A 64 -5.64 12.40 -1.71
CA VAL A 64 -4.28 12.11 -1.23
C VAL A 64 -3.25 12.76 -2.15
N GLY A 65 -3.45 12.71 -3.48
CA GLY A 65 -2.61 13.40 -4.45
C GLY A 65 -2.50 14.89 -4.14
N ALA A 66 -3.64 15.56 -4.01
CA ALA A 66 -3.69 16.98 -3.69
C ALA A 66 -3.04 17.31 -2.32
N ALA A 67 -3.25 16.46 -1.31
CA ALA A 67 -2.62 16.62 0.00
C ALA A 67 -1.09 16.46 -0.07
N SER A 68 -0.62 15.46 -0.84
CA SER A 68 0.81 15.19 -1.06
C SER A 68 1.50 16.35 -1.81
N ASP A 69 0.82 16.93 -2.81
CA ASP A 69 1.36 18.10 -3.53
C ASP A 69 1.41 19.35 -2.63
N ARG A 70 0.40 19.55 -1.79
CA ARG A 70 0.42 20.63 -0.78
C ARG A 70 1.56 20.45 0.23
N GLU A 71 1.82 19.23 0.68
CA GLU A 71 2.97 18.94 1.54
C GLU A 71 4.28 19.27 0.83
N ALA A 72 4.43 18.83 -0.42
CA ALA A 72 5.60 19.11 -1.25
C ALA A 72 5.86 20.62 -1.41
N LEU A 73 4.82 21.39 -1.68
CA LEU A 73 4.91 22.86 -1.79
C LEU A 73 5.31 23.53 -0.47
N ARG A 74 4.80 23.05 0.67
CA ARG A 74 5.04 23.66 1.99
C ARG A 74 6.39 23.27 2.60
N THR A 75 6.81 22.03 2.42
CA THR A 75 7.96 21.45 3.15
C THR A 75 9.13 21.09 2.23
N GLY A 76 8.93 21.14 0.91
CA GLY A 76 9.88 20.65 -0.08
C GLY A 76 10.05 19.13 -0.05
N ARG A 77 9.13 18.38 0.56
CA ARG A 77 9.21 16.90 0.71
C ARG A 77 7.81 16.29 0.82
N ARG A 78 7.69 14.98 0.54
CA ARG A 78 6.45 14.18 0.69
C ARG A 78 6.54 13.17 1.85
N THR A 79 7.49 13.35 2.74
CA THR A 79 7.88 12.34 3.74
C THR A 79 6.81 12.10 4.80
N ARG A 80 6.07 13.14 5.23
CA ARG A 80 5.08 12.99 6.30
C ARG A 80 3.92 12.11 5.88
N ILE A 81 3.37 12.33 4.67
CA ILE A 81 2.27 11.51 4.14
C ILE A 81 2.75 10.08 3.89
N LEU A 82 3.96 9.89 3.32
CA LEU A 82 4.56 8.56 3.17
C LEU A 82 4.71 7.83 4.50
N LEU A 83 5.21 8.50 5.54
CA LEU A 83 5.36 7.90 6.87
C LEU A 83 4.01 7.58 7.50
N ALA A 84 3.02 8.45 7.36
CA ALA A 84 1.67 8.18 7.85
C ALA A 84 1.10 6.89 7.23
N GLY A 85 1.21 6.73 5.90
CA GLY A 85 0.81 5.51 5.22
C GLY A 85 1.62 4.28 5.64
N ALA A 86 2.96 4.42 5.74
CA ALA A 86 3.86 3.32 6.13
C ALA A 86 3.62 2.79 7.56
N LEU A 87 3.13 3.64 8.45
CA LEU A 87 2.81 3.25 9.84
C LEU A 87 1.35 2.78 9.98
N ALA A 88 0.40 3.46 9.32
CA ALA A 88 -1.01 3.14 9.45
C ALA A 88 -1.39 1.84 8.72
N LEU A 89 -0.78 1.57 7.54
CA LEU A 89 -1.13 0.38 6.75
C LEU A 89 -0.89 -0.94 7.48
N PRO A 90 0.28 -1.20 8.10
CA PRO A 90 0.50 -2.44 8.84
C PRO A 90 -0.51 -2.66 9.96
N VAL A 91 -0.86 -1.59 10.70
CA VAL A 91 -1.84 -1.65 11.79
C VAL A 91 -3.22 -1.99 11.28
N ALA A 92 -3.70 -1.28 10.26
CA ALA A 92 -5.01 -1.52 9.66
C ALA A 92 -5.09 -2.92 9.01
N PHE A 93 -4.00 -3.37 8.38
CA PHE A 93 -3.89 -4.70 7.80
C PHE A 93 -3.96 -5.80 8.86
N ALA A 94 -3.22 -5.68 9.96
CA ALA A 94 -3.31 -6.63 11.07
C ALA A 94 -4.72 -6.65 11.66
N ALA A 95 -5.33 -5.48 11.91
CA ALA A 95 -6.68 -5.37 12.45
C ALA A 95 -7.72 -6.06 11.57
N MET A 96 -7.56 -6.05 10.24
CA MET A 96 -8.46 -6.68 9.29
C MET A 96 -8.55 -8.20 9.51
N PHE A 97 -7.42 -8.88 9.78
CA PHE A 97 -7.34 -10.32 10.04
C PHE A 97 -7.48 -10.69 11.53
N LEU A 98 -7.52 -9.69 12.43
CA LEU A 98 -7.73 -9.84 13.87
C LEU A 98 -9.19 -9.53 14.28
N SER A 99 -10.18 -9.93 13.47
CA SER A 99 -11.57 -9.67 13.80
C SER A 99 -11.97 -10.32 15.14
N PRO A 100 -12.45 -9.55 16.13
CA PRO A 100 -12.96 -10.10 17.38
C PRO A 100 -14.37 -10.70 17.24
N LEU A 101 -15.03 -10.42 16.10
CA LEU A 101 -16.45 -10.73 15.83
C LEU A 101 -16.58 -11.89 14.85
N THR A 102 -17.80 -12.43 14.74
CA THR A 102 -18.23 -13.43 13.75
C THR A 102 -19.53 -13.00 13.08
N GLY A 103 -19.90 -13.65 11.97
CA GLY A 103 -21.13 -13.36 11.26
C GLY A 103 -21.23 -11.91 10.76
N PRO A 104 -22.41 -11.26 10.82
CA PRO A 104 -22.63 -9.92 10.30
C PRO A 104 -21.73 -8.84 10.94
N GLY A 105 -21.44 -8.98 12.25
CA GLY A 105 -20.54 -8.07 12.95
C GLY A 105 -19.11 -8.13 12.42
N ALA A 106 -18.65 -9.32 12.06
CA ALA A 106 -17.35 -9.48 11.42
C ALA A 106 -17.28 -8.84 10.04
N ALA A 107 -18.35 -8.90 9.26
CA ALA A 107 -18.43 -8.24 7.96
C ALA A 107 -18.23 -6.72 8.09
N ALA A 108 -18.90 -6.09 9.05
CA ALA A 108 -18.74 -4.66 9.33
C ALA A 108 -17.31 -4.33 9.81
N TRP A 109 -16.74 -5.15 10.71
CA TRP A 109 -15.36 -4.97 11.17
C TRP A 109 -14.35 -5.03 10.02
N VAL A 110 -14.44 -6.07 9.19
CA VAL A 110 -13.53 -6.25 8.05
C VAL A 110 -13.74 -5.13 7.03
N ALA A 111 -14.97 -4.71 6.74
CA ALA A 111 -15.25 -3.60 5.83
C ALA A 111 -14.57 -2.30 6.29
N VAL A 112 -14.72 -1.93 7.56
CA VAL A 112 -14.13 -0.71 8.13
C VAL A 112 -12.60 -0.80 8.10
N THR A 113 -12.02 -1.89 8.58
CA THR A 113 -10.56 -2.05 8.64
C THR A 113 -9.94 -2.16 7.25
N PHE A 114 -10.65 -2.73 6.26
CA PHE A 114 -10.18 -2.79 4.89
C PHE A 114 -10.21 -1.40 4.21
N VAL A 115 -11.24 -0.59 4.45
CA VAL A 115 -11.28 0.80 3.99
C VAL A 115 -10.16 1.62 4.64
N LEU A 116 -9.89 1.42 5.93
CA LEU A 116 -8.75 2.06 6.60
C LEU A 116 -7.40 1.61 6.02
N ALA A 117 -7.24 0.31 5.74
CA ALA A 117 -6.03 -0.22 5.09
C ALA A 117 -5.85 0.36 3.68
N SER A 118 -6.92 0.44 2.89
CA SER A 118 -6.91 1.05 1.55
C SER A 118 -6.56 2.54 1.62
N SER A 119 -7.12 3.28 2.59
CA SER A 119 -6.78 4.69 2.82
C SER A 119 -5.30 4.87 3.20
N ALA A 120 -4.80 4.04 4.11
CA ALA A 120 -3.40 4.05 4.51
C ALA A 120 -2.46 3.65 3.34
N PHE A 121 -2.89 2.69 2.51
CA PHE A 121 -2.18 2.32 1.29
C PHE A 121 -2.11 3.49 0.30
N ALA A 122 -3.20 4.22 0.09
CA ALA A 122 -3.22 5.41 -0.75
C ALA A 122 -2.26 6.50 -0.25
N LEU A 123 -2.23 6.75 1.08
CA LEU A 123 -1.28 7.70 1.69
C LEU A 123 0.19 7.34 1.42
N PHE A 124 0.49 6.05 1.29
CA PHE A 124 1.83 5.60 0.91
C PHE A 124 2.01 5.58 -0.61
N GLN A 125 1.14 4.91 -1.34
CA GLN A 125 1.30 4.57 -2.76
C GLN A 125 1.31 5.81 -3.66
N VAL A 126 0.42 6.79 -3.42
CA VAL A 126 0.30 7.98 -4.28
C VAL A 126 1.61 8.79 -4.29
N PRO A 127 2.16 9.26 -3.15
CA PRO A 127 3.44 9.95 -3.15
C PRO A 127 4.62 9.05 -3.52
N TYR A 128 4.57 7.75 -3.22
CA TYR A 128 5.63 6.79 -3.54
C TYR A 128 5.85 6.66 -5.06
N VAL A 129 4.77 6.65 -5.85
CA VAL A 129 4.85 6.58 -7.31
C VAL A 129 5.42 7.86 -7.93
N ALA A 130 5.30 9.00 -7.26
CA ALA A 130 5.85 10.27 -7.72
C ALA A 130 7.38 10.39 -7.49
N LEU A 131 7.96 9.65 -6.54
CA LEU A 131 9.37 9.76 -6.16
C LEU A 131 10.38 9.57 -7.31
N PRO A 132 10.22 8.64 -8.29
CA PRO A 132 11.17 8.51 -9.39
C PRO A 132 11.38 9.79 -10.20
N ALA A 133 10.32 10.58 -10.37
CA ALA A 133 10.42 11.87 -11.07
C ALA A 133 11.17 12.92 -10.25
N GLU A 134 11.16 12.78 -8.92
CA GLU A 134 11.88 13.65 -8.00
C GLU A 134 13.35 13.21 -7.80
N MET A 135 13.65 11.92 -7.97
CA MET A 135 14.97 11.33 -7.77
C MET A 135 15.94 11.60 -8.92
N SER A 136 15.47 11.76 -10.15
CA SER A 136 16.32 12.02 -11.31
C SER A 136 15.64 12.85 -12.38
N ASP A 137 16.43 13.69 -13.09
CA ASP A 137 15.97 14.47 -14.26
C ASP A 137 16.14 13.68 -15.56
N ARG A 138 16.92 12.58 -15.54
CA ARG A 138 17.22 11.79 -16.73
C ARG A 138 16.14 10.76 -17.00
N PRO A 139 15.52 10.74 -18.19
CA PRO A 139 14.47 9.78 -18.52
C PRO A 139 14.93 8.32 -18.37
N GLU A 140 16.19 8.01 -18.75
CA GLU A 140 16.75 6.66 -18.67
C GLU A 140 16.87 6.18 -17.22
N GLU A 141 17.26 7.08 -16.30
CA GLU A 141 17.32 6.77 -14.87
C GLU A 141 15.94 6.56 -14.25
N ARG A 142 14.96 7.39 -14.62
CA ARG A 142 13.56 7.20 -14.19
C ARG A 142 13.03 5.85 -14.65
N THR A 143 13.28 5.48 -15.90
CA THR A 143 12.92 4.16 -16.45
C THR A 143 13.60 3.05 -15.65
N ARG A 144 14.90 3.16 -15.38
CA ARG A 144 15.63 2.18 -14.56
C ARG A 144 15.04 2.04 -13.15
N ILE A 145 14.72 3.14 -12.47
CA ILE A 145 14.10 3.12 -11.15
C ILE A 145 12.73 2.41 -11.21
N THR A 146 11.94 2.70 -12.24
CA THR A 146 10.62 2.09 -12.44
C THR A 146 10.72 0.59 -12.75
N VAL A 147 11.70 0.16 -13.54
CA VAL A 147 11.95 -1.27 -13.81
C VAL A 147 12.26 -2.02 -12.51
N TRP A 148 13.17 -1.51 -11.70
CA TRP A 148 13.47 -2.12 -10.39
C TRP A 148 12.27 -2.14 -9.46
N ARG A 149 11.45 -1.09 -9.47
CA ARG A 149 10.18 -1.06 -8.75
C ARG A 149 9.26 -2.21 -9.15
N ILE A 150 9.11 -2.47 -10.47
CA ILE A 150 8.27 -3.56 -10.99
C ILE A 150 8.84 -4.92 -10.59
N VAL A 151 10.16 -5.13 -10.70
CA VAL A 151 10.82 -6.38 -10.29
C VAL A 151 10.54 -6.66 -8.80
N PHE A 152 10.72 -5.68 -7.92
CA PHE A 152 10.48 -5.85 -6.49
C PHE A 152 8.99 -6.02 -6.16
N LEU A 153 8.10 -5.38 -6.92
CA LEU A 153 6.65 -5.60 -6.84
C LEU A 153 6.30 -7.07 -7.14
N THR A 154 6.85 -7.61 -8.23
CA THR A 154 6.64 -9.02 -8.62
C THR A 154 7.16 -9.96 -7.54
N VAL A 155 8.35 -9.70 -6.98
CA VAL A 155 8.86 -10.47 -5.83
C VAL A 155 7.88 -10.40 -4.66
N GLY A 156 7.32 -9.23 -4.35
CA GLY A 156 6.30 -9.07 -3.31
C GLY A 156 5.05 -9.89 -3.56
N ILE A 157 4.55 -9.92 -4.79
CA ILE A 157 3.40 -10.73 -5.20
C ILE A 157 3.68 -12.23 -5.02
N LEU A 158 4.85 -12.71 -5.48
CA LEU A 158 5.24 -14.11 -5.36
C LEU A 158 5.42 -14.53 -3.88
N VAL A 159 6.09 -13.69 -3.10
CA VAL A 159 6.27 -13.92 -1.64
C VAL A 159 4.89 -13.98 -0.96
N ALA A 160 3.99 -13.06 -1.26
CA ALA A 160 2.66 -13.05 -0.68
C ALA A 160 1.83 -14.29 -1.08
N GLY A 161 1.90 -14.68 -2.36
CA GLY A 161 1.17 -15.85 -2.87
C GLY A 161 1.62 -17.17 -2.25
N GLY A 162 2.90 -17.30 -1.91
CA GLY A 162 3.44 -18.50 -1.25
C GLY A 162 3.41 -18.41 0.28
N LEU A 163 3.88 -17.30 0.85
CA LEU A 163 4.04 -17.15 2.29
C LEU A 163 2.70 -17.06 3.03
N ALA A 164 1.74 -16.28 2.53
CA ALA A 164 0.52 -16.03 3.28
C ALA A 164 -0.33 -17.31 3.50
N PRO A 165 -0.63 -18.12 2.46
CA PRO A 165 -1.31 -19.41 2.66
C PRO A 165 -0.51 -20.38 3.53
N ALA A 166 0.83 -20.45 3.36
CA ALA A 166 1.68 -21.32 4.14
C ALA A 166 1.65 -20.98 5.64
N VAL A 167 1.65 -19.70 5.99
CA VAL A 167 1.54 -19.27 7.40
C VAL A 167 0.17 -19.62 7.97
N VAL A 168 -0.93 -19.48 7.19
CA VAL A 168 -2.27 -19.88 7.64
C VAL A 168 -2.29 -21.35 7.99
N SER A 169 -1.81 -22.23 7.10
CA SER A 169 -1.82 -23.68 7.31
C SER A 169 -0.90 -24.13 8.46
N LEU A 170 0.30 -23.53 8.58
CA LEU A 170 1.26 -23.86 9.65
C LEU A 170 0.80 -23.39 11.03
N ALA A 171 0.05 -22.30 11.10
CA ALA A 171 -0.45 -21.74 12.37
C ALA A 171 -1.76 -22.38 12.86
N GLY A 172 -2.31 -23.38 12.13
CA GLY A 172 -3.44 -24.22 12.56
C GLY A 172 -4.79 -23.78 12.03
N ASP A 173 -4.84 -23.30 10.79
CA ASP A 173 -6.05 -22.92 10.05
C ASP A 173 -7.08 -22.05 10.85
N GLY A 174 -8.20 -21.75 10.25
CA GLY A 174 -9.26 -20.96 10.87
C GLY A 174 -8.79 -19.58 11.35
N ARG A 175 -9.48 -18.99 12.31
CA ARG A 175 -9.23 -17.60 12.78
C ARG A 175 -7.81 -17.36 13.29
N ARG A 176 -7.22 -18.36 13.98
CA ARG A 176 -5.86 -18.25 14.51
C ARG A 176 -4.82 -18.19 13.39
N GLY A 177 -4.93 -19.05 12.37
CA GLY A 177 -4.04 -19.06 11.22
C GLY A 177 -4.03 -17.71 10.50
N TYR A 178 -5.22 -17.16 10.25
CA TYR A 178 -5.36 -15.84 9.62
C TYR A 178 -4.83 -14.70 10.50
N ALA A 179 -5.02 -14.76 11.81
CA ALA A 179 -4.49 -13.76 12.75
C ALA A 179 -2.95 -13.74 12.75
N VAL A 180 -2.31 -14.92 12.80
CA VAL A 180 -0.84 -15.06 12.73
C VAL A 180 -0.33 -14.58 11.39
N MET A 181 -0.97 -14.97 10.28
CA MET A 181 -0.63 -14.51 8.93
C MET A 181 -0.74 -12.98 8.85
N GLY A 182 -1.84 -12.40 9.36
CA GLY A 182 -2.04 -10.95 9.40
C GLY A 182 -0.92 -10.21 10.13
N ALA A 183 -0.48 -10.75 11.28
CA ALA A 183 0.63 -10.18 12.06
C ALA A 183 1.99 -10.30 11.33
N VAL A 184 2.28 -11.45 10.73
CA VAL A 184 3.52 -11.66 9.94
C VAL A 184 3.57 -10.73 8.74
N VAL A 185 2.47 -10.64 8.00
CA VAL A 185 2.38 -9.75 6.84
C VAL A 185 2.46 -8.28 7.27
N ALA A 186 1.82 -7.88 8.37
CA ALA A 186 1.92 -6.53 8.90
C ALA A 186 3.36 -6.16 9.28
N ALA A 187 4.11 -7.07 9.91
CA ALA A 187 5.53 -6.87 10.19
C ALA A 187 6.37 -6.69 8.92
N LEU A 188 6.10 -7.49 7.88
CA LEU A 188 6.74 -7.37 6.58
C LEU A 188 6.41 -6.03 5.91
N LEU A 189 5.14 -5.60 5.93
CA LEU A 189 4.69 -4.30 5.43
C LEU A 189 5.41 -3.17 6.17
N LEU A 190 5.48 -3.23 7.50
CA LEU A 190 6.15 -2.20 8.29
C LEU A 190 7.60 -2.01 7.86
N VAL A 191 8.37 -3.09 7.77
CA VAL A 191 9.80 -3.03 7.38
C VAL A 191 9.94 -2.50 5.94
N THR A 192 9.19 -3.06 4.99
CA THR A 192 9.35 -2.73 3.57
C THR A 192 8.88 -1.33 3.21
N LEU A 193 7.87 -0.79 3.91
CA LEU A 193 7.36 0.56 3.66
C LEU A 193 8.12 1.65 4.42
N LEU A 194 8.65 1.35 5.62
CA LEU A 194 9.42 2.34 6.38
C LEU A 194 10.74 2.70 5.70
N VAL A 195 11.41 1.75 5.06
CA VAL A 195 12.71 2.01 4.41
C VAL A 195 12.60 3.13 3.36
N PRO A 196 11.71 3.06 2.34
CA PRO A 196 11.58 4.14 1.37
C PRO A 196 10.97 5.41 1.98
N ALA A 197 10.06 5.31 2.95
CA ALA A 197 9.49 6.46 3.62
C ALA A 197 10.55 7.28 4.37
N LEU A 198 11.48 6.63 5.06
CA LEU A 198 12.61 7.28 5.69
C LEU A 198 13.64 7.77 4.67
N GLY A 199 13.87 7.00 3.59
CA GLY A 199 14.75 7.37 2.49
C GLY A 199 14.29 8.63 1.74
N SER A 200 12.98 8.86 1.65
CA SER A 200 12.40 10.03 1.01
C SER A 200 12.78 11.36 1.66
N ARG A 201 13.23 11.34 2.92
CA ARG A 201 13.77 12.54 3.60
C ARG A 201 14.95 13.19 2.87
N ARG A 202 15.66 12.43 2.05
CA ARG A 202 16.82 12.87 1.28
C ARG A 202 16.48 13.29 -0.14
N VAL A 203 15.22 13.10 -0.56
CA VAL A 203 14.74 13.44 -1.90
C VAL A 203 13.95 14.75 -1.79
N PRO A 204 14.44 15.86 -2.39
CA PRO A 204 13.68 17.09 -2.45
C PRO A 204 12.50 16.91 -3.39
N ALA A 205 11.30 17.28 -2.93
CA ALA A 205 10.13 17.29 -3.78
C ALA A 205 10.27 18.37 -4.84
N ARG A 206 9.97 18.02 -6.07
CA ARG A 206 9.83 18.98 -7.17
C ARG A 206 8.33 19.17 -7.40
N PRO A 207 7.74 20.29 -7.03
CA PRO A 207 6.36 20.55 -7.39
C PRO A 207 6.29 20.50 -8.91
N GLY A 208 5.54 19.54 -9.45
CA GLY A 208 5.17 19.53 -10.86
C GLY A 208 4.51 20.84 -11.21
N ALA A 209 4.62 21.29 -12.47
CA ALA A 209 3.86 22.42 -12.97
C ALA A 209 2.40 22.31 -12.47
N GLU A 210 1.82 23.44 -12.09
CA GLU A 210 0.52 23.58 -11.44
C GLU A 210 -0.46 22.45 -11.73
N PRO A 211 -1.11 21.86 -10.72
CA PRO A 211 -2.14 20.87 -10.99
C PRO A 211 -3.12 21.52 -11.94
N LEU A 212 -3.24 20.97 -13.14
CA LEU A 212 -4.31 21.32 -14.07
C LEU A 212 -5.59 21.18 -13.27
N GLY A 213 -6.16 22.28 -12.83
CA GLY A 213 -7.34 22.28 -11.99
C GLY A 213 -8.38 21.40 -12.65
N LEU A 214 -9.14 20.62 -11.89
CA LEU A 214 -10.20 19.73 -12.39
C LEU A 214 -11.05 20.40 -13.48
N ARG A 215 -11.20 21.72 -13.44
CA ARG A 215 -11.88 22.54 -14.45
C ARG A 215 -11.15 22.64 -15.79
N ALA A 216 -9.83 22.49 -15.84
CA ALA A 216 -9.07 22.48 -17.08
C ALA A 216 -9.06 21.09 -17.71
N ALA A 217 -9.03 20.02 -16.91
CA ALA A 217 -9.11 18.63 -17.39
C ALA A 217 -10.50 18.26 -17.96
N LEU A 218 -11.57 18.99 -17.57
CA LEU A 218 -12.93 18.77 -18.08
C LEU A 218 -13.26 19.61 -19.34
N ARG A 219 -12.32 20.42 -19.84
CA ARG A 219 -12.49 21.26 -21.04
C ARG A 219 -11.75 20.75 -22.28
N THR A 220 -11.02 19.64 -22.16
CA THR A 220 -10.39 18.91 -23.29
C THR A 220 -11.13 17.60 -23.52
#